data_80c38dc31dfaa98b8ac9081cd6622500
#
_entry.id   80c38dc31dfaa98b8ac9081cd6622500
#
_cell.length_a   1.000
_cell.length_b   1.000
_cell.length_c   1.000
_cell.angle_alpha   90.00
_cell.angle_beta   90.00
_cell.angle_gamma   90.00
#
_symmetry.space_group_name_H-M   'P 1'
#
loop_
_entity.id
_entity.type
_entity.pdbx_description
1 polymer ?
#
loop_
_entity_poly.entity_id
_entity_poly.type
_entity_poly.pdbx_seq_one_letter_code
_entity_poly.pdbx_strand_id
1 'polypeptide(L)'
;MKKILILNGPNLNLLGVREKSIYGDRSFEGFFEELKQQYANFELHYFQSNTEGLIIDKLHEVGFAYDGVILNAGAYTHTSVAIADAIAGITTPVIEVHISNVHQRETFRHHSFLSKNCKGVILGFGLDSYRLALESFNS
;
A
#
# COMPACT_ATOMS: atom_id res chain seq x y z
N MET A 1 2.06 -20.86 3.83
CA MET A 1 1.37 -19.57 3.98
C MET A 1 1.85 -18.60 2.90
N LYS A 2 0.92 -17.81 2.38
CA LYS A 2 1.30 -16.75 1.45
C LYS A 2 2.02 -15.63 2.19
N LYS A 3 3.08 -15.14 1.59
CA LYS A 3 3.90 -14.06 2.14
C LYS A 3 3.54 -12.76 1.47
N ILE A 4 3.05 -11.80 2.23
CA ILE A 4 2.54 -10.52 1.76
C ILE A 4 3.29 -9.39 2.44
N LEU A 5 3.74 -8.42 1.66
CA LEU A 5 4.30 -7.17 2.18
C LEU A 5 3.25 -6.06 2.08
N ILE A 6 3.05 -5.36 3.18
CA ILE A 6 2.34 -4.07 3.16
C ILE A 6 3.41 -2.99 3.14
N LEU A 7 3.39 -2.18 2.08
CA LEU A 7 4.41 -1.16 1.82
C LEU A 7 3.74 0.21 1.80
N ASN A 8 4.07 1.04 2.78
CA ASN A 8 3.54 2.39 2.91
C ASN A 8 4.58 3.45 2.56
N GLY A 9 4.16 4.43 1.80
CA GLY A 9 4.99 5.54 1.34
C GLY A 9 5.00 6.73 2.30
N PRO A 10 5.31 7.93 1.76
CA PRO A 10 5.62 9.11 2.57
C PRO A 10 4.44 9.55 3.42
N ASN A 11 4.77 9.99 4.61
CA ASN A 11 3.87 10.57 5.60
C ASN A 11 2.89 9.57 6.23
N LEU A 12 2.88 8.31 5.80
CA LEU A 12 1.99 7.31 6.37
C LEU A 12 2.48 6.82 7.74
N ASN A 13 3.71 7.16 8.12
CA ASN A 13 4.20 7.00 9.48
C ASN A 13 3.49 7.93 10.46
N LEU A 14 2.76 8.94 9.97
CA LEU A 14 2.05 9.92 10.80
C LEU A 14 0.57 9.60 10.97
N LEU A 15 0.12 8.41 10.60
CA LEU A 15 -1.25 7.99 10.82
C LEU A 15 -1.57 8.02 12.32
N GLY A 16 -2.74 8.57 12.65
CA GLY A 16 -3.15 8.79 14.02
C GLY A 16 -2.69 10.12 14.61
N VAL A 17 -1.82 10.85 13.91
CA VAL A 17 -1.23 12.11 14.39
C VAL A 17 -1.73 13.30 13.58
N ARG A 18 -1.83 13.17 12.25
CA ARG A 18 -2.22 14.27 11.35
C ARG A 18 -3.43 13.90 10.50
N GLU A 19 -4.15 14.94 10.03
CA GLU A 19 -5.28 14.80 9.09
C GLU A 19 -6.27 13.71 9.51
N LYS A 20 -6.65 13.72 10.79
CA LYS A 20 -7.53 12.68 11.36
C LYS A 20 -8.89 12.59 10.67
N SER A 21 -9.37 13.70 10.10
CA SER A 21 -10.62 13.71 9.35
C SER A 21 -10.55 12.90 8.06
N ILE A 22 -9.35 12.68 7.52
CA ILE A 22 -9.11 11.93 6.28
C ILE A 22 -8.64 10.51 6.61
N TYR A 23 -7.70 10.36 7.54
CA TYR A 23 -7.00 9.09 7.77
C TYR A 23 -7.40 8.40 9.08
N GLY A 24 -8.21 9.05 9.94
CA GLY A 24 -8.58 8.53 11.25
C GLY A 24 -7.51 8.78 12.30
N ASP A 25 -7.77 8.30 13.54
CA ASP A 25 -6.90 8.54 14.70
C ASP A 25 -6.15 7.29 15.17
N ARG A 26 -6.25 6.17 14.43
CA ARG A 26 -5.51 4.94 14.73
C ARG A 26 -4.11 5.00 14.12
N SER A 27 -3.10 4.47 14.85
CA SER A 27 -1.78 4.27 14.27
C SER A 27 -1.81 3.07 13.31
N PHE A 28 -0.92 3.08 12.32
CA PHE A 28 -0.83 1.95 11.41
C PHE A 28 -0.30 0.70 12.13
N GLU A 29 0.64 0.87 13.05
CA GLU A 29 1.23 -0.26 13.77
C GLU A 29 0.17 -1.02 14.56
N GLY A 30 -0.75 -0.31 15.22
CA GLY A 30 -1.86 -0.95 15.95
C GLY A 30 -2.79 -1.71 15.01
N PHE A 31 -3.13 -1.10 13.89
CA PHE A 31 -3.94 -1.75 12.87
C PHE A 31 -3.25 -3.00 12.31
N PHE A 32 -1.94 -2.90 12.03
CA PHE A 32 -1.17 -4.01 11.46
C PHE A 32 -1.14 -5.22 12.41
N GLU A 33 -0.96 -4.97 13.72
CA GLU A 33 -0.97 -6.06 14.70
C GLU A 33 -2.33 -6.77 14.74
N GLU A 34 -3.42 -6.02 14.67
CA GLU A 34 -4.76 -6.61 14.61
C GLU A 34 -4.95 -7.42 13.32
N LEU A 35 -4.45 -6.90 12.21
CA LEU A 35 -4.55 -7.57 10.92
C LEU A 35 -3.81 -8.90 10.93
N LYS A 36 -2.62 -8.95 11.54
CA LYS A 36 -1.85 -10.19 11.67
C LYS A 36 -2.61 -11.24 12.47
N GLN A 37 -3.27 -10.83 13.53
CA GLN A 37 -4.07 -11.76 14.34
C GLN A 37 -5.29 -12.27 13.59
N GLN A 38 -5.95 -11.38 12.86
CA GLN A 38 -7.16 -11.71 12.11
C GLN A 38 -6.87 -12.63 10.91
N TYR A 39 -5.68 -12.49 10.31
CA TYR A 39 -5.27 -13.23 9.12
C TYR A 39 -4.04 -14.08 9.39
N ALA A 40 -4.15 -14.97 10.39
CA ALA A 40 -3.05 -15.84 10.81
C ALA A 40 -2.60 -16.83 9.72
N ASN A 41 -3.39 -16.99 8.64
CA ASN A 41 -3.05 -17.83 7.50
C ASN A 41 -2.10 -17.15 6.51
N PHE A 42 -1.76 -15.88 6.73
CA PHE A 42 -0.76 -15.17 5.94
C PHE A 42 0.48 -14.89 6.77
N GLU A 43 1.63 -14.83 6.10
CA GLU A 43 2.85 -14.29 6.69
C GLU A 43 2.93 -12.83 6.25
N LEU A 44 2.58 -11.90 7.15
CA LEU A 44 2.52 -10.47 6.85
C LEU A 44 3.79 -9.77 7.30
N HIS A 45 4.32 -8.92 6.41
CA HIS A 45 5.45 -8.06 6.69
C HIS A 45 5.05 -6.61 6.41
N TYR A 46 5.73 -5.68 7.03
CA TYR A 46 5.45 -4.26 6.90
C TYR A 46 6.72 -3.47 6.68
N PHE A 47 6.67 -2.52 5.75
CA PHE A 47 7.75 -1.56 5.53
C PHE A 47 7.15 -0.20 5.20
N GLN A 48 7.71 0.85 5.79
CA GLN A 48 7.30 2.22 5.51
C GLN A 48 8.54 3.07 5.24
N SER A 49 8.47 3.93 4.23
CA SER A 49 9.55 4.87 3.95
C SER A 49 9.02 6.14 3.30
N ASN A 50 9.66 7.26 3.64
CA ASN A 50 9.43 8.53 2.97
C ASN A 50 10.31 8.69 1.73
N THR A 51 11.26 7.79 1.52
CA THR A 51 12.27 7.87 0.46
C THR A 51 11.83 7.06 -0.74
N GLU A 52 11.66 7.71 -1.89
CA GLU A 52 11.23 7.04 -3.12
C GLU A 52 12.17 5.88 -3.49
N GLY A 53 13.47 6.11 -3.41
CA GLY A 53 14.46 5.08 -3.74
C GLY A 53 14.38 3.86 -2.84
N LEU A 54 14.10 4.05 -1.55
CA LEU A 54 13.95 2.91 -0.62
C LEU A 54 12.69 2.10 -0.91
N ILE A 55 11.62 2.76 -1.38
CA ILE A 55 10.41 2.07 -1.81
C ILE A 55 10.71 1.19 -3.03
N ILE A 56 11.44 1.75 -4.00
CA ILE A 56 11.87 1.02 -5.19
C ILE A 56 12.74 -0.18 -4.81
N ASP A 57 13.73 0.04 -3.94
CA ASP A 57 14.63 -1.03 -3.50
C ASP A 57 13.85 -2.15 -2.80
N LYS A 58 12.85 -1.79 -1.98
CA LYS A 58 12.02 -2.78 -1.29
C LYS A 58 11.18 -3.59 -2.29
N LEU A 59 10.62 -2.94 -3.31
CA LEU A 59 9.89 -3.64 -4.38
C LEU A 59 10.79 -4.65 -5.08
N HIS A 60 12.03 -4.25 -5.40
CA HIS A 60 13.00 -5.17 -6.01
C HIS A 60 13.34 -6.34 -5.08
N GLU A 61 13.51 -6.06 -3.79
CA GLU A 61 13.86 -7.08 -2.81
C GLU A 61 12.80 -8.18 -2.72
N VAL A 62 11.53 -7.81 -2.70
CA VAL A 62 10.42 -8.76 -2.52
C VAL A 62 9.80 -9.21 -3.84
N GLY A 63 10.15 -8.56 -4.94
CA GLY A 63 9.42 -8.61 -6.20
C GLY A 63 9.46 -9.94 -6.93
N PHE A 64 10.30 -10.88 -6.50
CA PHE A 64 10.41 -12.21 -7.09
C PHE A 64 10.30 -13.32 -6.05
N ALA A 65 10.04 -12.95 -4.79
CA ALA A 65 10.04 -13.90 -3.68
C ALA A 65 8.71 -13.92 -2.91
N TYR A 66 7.98 -12.81 -2.85
CA TYR A 66 6.72 -12.71 -2.12
C TYR A 66 5.55 -13.09 -3.01
N ASP A 67 4.43 -13.44 -2.38
CA ASP A 67 3.19 -13.78 -3.09
C ASP A 67 2.37 -12.55 -3.45
N GLY A 68 2.59 -11.44 -2.75
CA GLY A 68 1.89 -10.19 -3.04
C GLY A 68 2.48 -9.00 -2.31
N VAL A 69 2.21 -7.82 -2.85
CA VAL A 69 2.52 -6.53 -2.22
C VAL A 69 1.25 -5.70 -2.20
N ILE A 70 0.94 -5.13 -1.05
CA ILE A 70 -0.12 -4.14 -0.89
C ILE A 70 0.59 -2.80 -0.74
N LEU A 71 0.47 -1.94 -1.75
CA LEU A 71 1.24 -0.71 -1.85
C LEU A 71 0.34 0.52 -1.71
N ASN A 72 0.62 1.32 -0.69
CA ASN A 72 0.09 2.67 -0.59
C ASN A 72 1.26 3.64 -0.72
N ALA A 73 1.50 4.12 -1.94
CA ALA A 73 2.65 4.97 -2.23
C ALA A 73 2.46 6.43 -1.79
N GLY A 74 1.30 6.75 -1.20
CA GLY A 74 1.02 8.12 -0.77
C GLY A 74 1.07 9.08 -1.95
N ALA A 75 1.67 10.23 -1.76
CA ALA A 75 1.77 11.25 -2.80
C ALA A 75 2.58 10.79 -4.01
N TYR A 76 3.50 9.84 -3.85
CA TYR A 76 4.27 9.32 -4.99
C TYR A 76 3.39 8.61 -6.03
N THR A 77 2.18 8.22 -5.66
CA THR A 77 1.19 7.67 -6.61
C THR A 77 0.98 8.61 -7.80
N HIS A 78 1.03 9.90 -7.53
CA HIS A 78 0.66 10.95 -8.50
C HIS A 78 1.87 11.60 -9.16
N THR A 79 3.08 11.16 -8.83
CA THR A 79 4.32 11.81 -9.29
C THR A 79 5.40 10.82 -9.77
N SER A 80 5.39 9.57 -9.29
CA SER A 80 6.54 8.69 -9.48
C SER A 80 6.37 7.74 -10.66
N VAL A 81 6.97 8.10 -11.77
CA VAL A 81 7.17 7.19 -12.89
C VAL A 81 8.14 6.07 -12.49
N ALA A 82 9.12 6.39 -11.63
CA ALA A 82 10.13 5.42 -11.20
C ALA A 82 9.53 4.25 -10.40
N ILE A 83 8.57 4.54 -9.50
CA ILE A 83 7.87 3.47 -8.79
C ILE A 83 6.99 2.66 -9.76
N ALA A 84 6.33 3.33 -10.70
CA ALA A 84 5.53 2.64 -11.72
C ALA A 84 6.39 1.64 -12.50
N ASP A 85 7.60 2.05 -12.88
CA ASP A 85 8.54 1.18 -13.60
C ASP A 85 9.02 0.02 -12.72
N ALA A 86 9.22 0.25 -11.43
CA ALA A 86 9.61 -0.81 -10.50
C ALA A 86 8.51 -1.88 -10.41
N ILE A 87 7.25 -1.47 -10.34
CA ILE A 87 6.11 -2.41 -10.31
C ILE A 87 6.08 -3.24 -11.58
N ALA A 88 6.28 -2.59 -12.74
CA ALA A 88 6.29 -3.29 -14.02
C ALA A 88 7.45 -4.29 -14.14
N GLY A 89 8.56 -4.03 -13.44
CA GLY A 89 9.78 -4.84 -13.54
C GLY A 89 9.81 -6.09 -12.67
N ILE A 90 8.84 -6.25 -11.76
CA ILE A 90 8.80 -7.40 -10.84
C ILE A 90 7.67 -8.35 -11.23
N THR A 91 7.73 -9.60 -10.71
CA THR A 91 6.69 -10.59 -11.00
C THR A 91 5.65 -10.71 -9.88
N THR A 92 5.99 -10.32 -8.67
CA THR A 92 5.06 -10.32 -7.55
C THR A 92 3.91 -9.35 -7.83
N PRO A 93 2.64 -9.80 -7.76
CA PRO A 93 1.50 -8.91 -8.02
C PRO A 93 1.39 -7.84 -6.94
N VAL A 94 1.05 -6.61 -7.38
CA VAL A 94 0.90 -5.45 -6.51
C VAL A 94 -0.56 -4.99 -6.55
N ILE A 95 -1.14 -4.79 -5.38
CA ILE A 95 -2.45 -4.14 -5.23
C ILE A 95 -2.20 -2.72 -4.73
N GLU A 96 -2.66 -1.73 -5.48
CA GLU A 96 -2.59 -0.33 -5.07
C GLU A 96 -3.71 -0.04 -4.07
N VAL A 97 -3.37 0.61 -2.94
CA VAL A 97 -4.32 0.94 -1.89
C VAL A 97 -4.23 2.42 -1.55
N HIS A 98 -5.38 3.04 -1.33
CA HIS A 98 -5.50 4.38 -0.77
C HIS A 98 -6.51 4.35 0.36
N ILE A 99 -6.19 5.04 1.47
CA ILE A 99 -7.06 5.13 2.64
C ILE A 99 -8.27 6.01 2.32
N SER A 100 -8.02 7.18 1.71
CA SER A 100 -9.09 8.11 1.34
C SER A 100 -9.69 7.76 -0.01
N ASN A 101 -10.90 8.26 -0.26
CA ASN A 101 -11.42 8.29 -1.62
C ASN A 101 -10.74 9.44 -2.35
N VAL A 102 -9.72 9.13 -3.15
CA VAL A 102 -8.91 10.14 -3.84
C VAL A 102 -9.73 11.02 -4.78
N HIS A 103 -10.88 10.54 -5.24
CA HIS A 103 -11.77 11.29 -6.13
C HIS A 103 -12.52 12.41 -5.42
N GLN A 104 -12.50 12.42 -4.09
CA GLN A 104 -13.06 13.49 -3.26
C GLN A 104 -12.01 14.53 -2.85
N ARG A 105 -10.78 14.35 -3.32
CA ARG A 105 -9.65 15.22 -2.98
C ARG A 105 -9.24 16.07 -4.19
N GLU A 106 -8.09 16.72 -4.12
CA GLU A 106 -7.59 17.60 -5.19
C GLU A 106 -7.48 16.83 -6.51
N THR A 107 -7.73 17.53 -7.61
CA THR A 107 -7.77 16.92 -8.95
C THR A 107 -6.50 16.15 -9.29
N PHE A 108 -5.32 16.62 -8.84
CA PHE A 108 -4.07 15.92 -9.15
C PHE A 108 -3.98 14.53 -8.51
N ARG A 109 -4.83 14.23 -7.50
CA ARG A 109 -4.89 12.92 -6.88
C ARG A 109 -5.80 11.94 -7.60
N HIS A 110 -6.49 12.40 -8.65
CA HIS A 110 -7.39 11.53 -9.42
C HIS A 110 -6.66 10.64 -10.40
N HIS A 111 -5.39 10.94 -10.71
CA HIS A 111 -4.58 10.15 -11.63
C HIS A 111 -3.46 9.43 -10.89
N SER A 112 -3.33 8.14 -11.16
CA SER A 112 -2.23 7.31 -10.63
C SER A 112 -1.33 6.89 -11.78
N PHE A 113 -0.01 7.09 -11.60
CA PHE A 113 0.98 6.52 -12.50
C PHE A 113 1.14 5.02 -12.31
N LEU A 114 0.67 4.49 -11.16
CA LEU A 114 0.95 3.12 -10.73
C LEU A 114 -0.10 2.12 -11.19
N SER A 115 -1.36 2.55 -11.29
CA SER A 115 -2.52 1.66 -11.43
C SER A 115 -2.42 0.72 -12.62
N LYS A 116 -1.90 1.19 -13.74
CA LYS A 116 -1.79 0.36 -14.96
C LYS A 116 -0.88 -0.85 -14.79
N ASN A 117 0.06 -0.79 -13.83
CA ASN A 117 1.00 -1.87 -13.56
C ASN A 117 0.60 -2.70 -12.34
N CYS A 118 -0.47 -2.32 -11.64
CA CYS A 118 -0.98 -3.04 -10.50
C CYS A 118 -2.03 -4.06 -10.94
N LYS A 119 -2.15 -5.14 -10.16
CA LYS A 119 -3.19 -6.14 -10.41
C LYS A 119 -4.59 -5.58 -10.14
N GLY A 120 -4.71 -4.66 -9.19
CA GLY A 120 -5.97 -4.02 -8.84
C GLY A 120 -5.75 -2.79 -7.97
N VAL A 121 -6.84 -2.05 -7.74
CA VAL A 121 -6.83 -0.81 -6.94
C VAL A 121 -7.99 -0.85 -5.98
N ILE A 122 -7.74 -0.54 -4.71
CA ILE A 122 -8.77 -0.40 -3.67
C ILE A 122 -8.56 0.94 -2.98
N LEU A 123 -9.61 1.73 -2.89
CA LEU A 123 -9.50 3.05 -2.28
C LEU A 123 -10.79 3.44 -1.54
N GLY A 124 -10.66 4.30 -0.55
CA GLY A 124 -11.80 4.98 0.04
C GLY A 124 -12.43 4.34 1.26
N PHE A 125 -11.92 3.21 1.73
CA PHE A 125 -12.50 2.48 2.86
C PHE A 125 -11.71 2.63 4.16
N GLY A 126 -10.91 3.70 4.27
CA GLY A 126 -10.07 3.90 5.44
C GLY A 126 -9.02 2.80 5.54
N LEU A 127 -8.66 2.43 6.77
CA LEU A 127 -7.70 1.33 6.98
C LEU A 127 -8.22 -0.02 6.49
N ASP A 128 -9.54 -0.17 6.40
CA ASP A 128 -10.13 -1.41 5.88
C ASP A 128 -9.75 -1.68 4.42
N SER A 129 -9.30 -0.66 3.70
CA SER A 129 -8.79 -0.83 2.33
C SER A 129 -7.64 -1.84 2.28
N TYR A 130 -6.78 -1.86 3.29
CA TYR A 130 -5.68 -2.85 3.38
C TYR A 130 -6.21 -4.26 3.60
N ARG A 131 -7.23 -4.41 4.46
CA ARG A 131 -7.85 -5.72 4.71
C ARG A 131 -8.51 -6.25 3.45
N LEU A 132 -9.21 -5.40 2.72
CA LEU A 132 -9.85 -5.78 1.46
C LEU A 132 -8.81 -6.21 0.41
N ALA A 133 -7.67 -5.52 0.35
CA ALA A 133 -6.57 -5.91 -0.53
C ALA A 133 -6.01 -7.27 -0.15
N LEU A 134 -5.84 -7.52 1.16
CA LEU A 134 -5.35 -8.81 1.66
C LEU A 134 -6.34 -9.92 1.31
N GLU A 135 -7.64 -9.66 1.42
CA GLU A 135 -8.68 -10.61 1.08
C GLU A 135 -8.59 -11.05 -0.40
N SER A 136 -8.12 -10.16 -1.28
CA SER A 136 -7.96 -10.49 -2.69
C SER A 136 -6.91 -11.57 -2.95
N PHE A 137 -6.02 -11.82 -2.00
CA PHE A 137 -5.03 -12.89 -2.07
C PHE A 137 -5.52 -14.19 -1.41
N ASN A 138 -6.68 -14.16 -0.80
CA ASN A 138 -7.22 -15.27 -0.03
C ASN A 138 -8.11 -16.14 -0.93
N SER A 139 -7.46 -16.92 -1.81
CA SER A 139 -8.19 -17.75 -2.76
C SER A 139 -7.65 -19.17 -2.82
#